data_41425606230c166d7149596234bb8203
#
_entry.id   41425606230c166d7149596234bb8203
#
_cell.length_a   1.000
_cell.length_b   1.000
_cell.length_c   1.000
_cell.angle_alpha   90.00
_cell.angle_beta   90.00
_cell.angle_gamma   90.00
#
_symmetry.space_group_name_H-M   'P 1'
#
loop_
_entity.id
_entity.type
_entity.pdbx_description
1 polymer ?
#
loop_
_entity_poly.entity_id
_entity_poly.type
_entity_poly.pdbx_seq_one_letter_code
_entity_poly.pdbx_strand_id
1 'polypeptide(L)'
;LKSADFTGAAATGVACLLAAVLGLAGVAWSAITLPTFWRQLPLEQFANRIVRGETFPLDQLEEKLELYRGTGHLIPCGAAAAHDTSIVDLAIARGRVDASSAIDADLERSRRSLLNALSCLPSDSYLWFSLFQVESLRTGLRQEYIRYLDMSYQVGPNEGWLAIPRNRAAFAIFPALPEALQSKVLDEFCLLLRTELYAEAIEIFLGAAQPYQSQLVSRMDTVPVKNRQLFAVQLARKGIDPHIPGTSVVVR
;
A
#
# COMPACT_ATOMS: atom_id res chain seq x y z
N LEU A 1 61.52 -26.61 22.13
CA LEU A 1 60.08 -26.69 22.48
C LEU A 1 59.56 -25.43 23.20
N LYS A 2 59.82 -24.21 22.68
CA LYS A 2 59.32 -22.97 23.30
C LYS A 2 58.76 -21.91 22.29
N SER A 3 58.61 -22.26 21.01
CA SER A 3 58.14 -21.32 19.98
C SER A 3 56.66 -21.48 19.60
N ALA A 4 55.92 -22.52 20.06
CA ALA A 4 54.52 -22.76 19.71
C ALA A 4 53.53 -21.95 20.58
N ASP A 5 53.88 -21.57 21.80
CA ASP A 5 52.96 -20.87 22.71
C ASP A 5 52.81 -19.36 22.43
N PHE A 6 53.80 -18.74 21.79
CA PHE A 6 53.76 -17.30 21.48
C PHE A 6 52.79 -16.94 20.34
N THR A 7 52.60 -17.85 19.38
CA THR A 7 51.68 -17.61 18.25
C THR A 7 50.20 -17.75 18.68
N GLY A 8 49.90 -18.63 19.64
CA GLY A 8 48.57 -18.81 20.19
C GLY A 8 48.10 -17.60 21.03
N ALA A 9 48.98 -17.05 21.87
CA ALA A 9 48.67 -15.90 22.71
C ALA A 9 48.50 -14.62 21.89
N ALA A 10 49.25 -14.42 20.81
CA ALA A 10 49.08 -13.30 19.91
C ALA A 10 47.81 -13.38 19.09
N ALA A 11 47.40 -14.59 18.62
CA ALA A 11 46.17 -14.81 17.89
C ALA A 11 44.90 -14.58 18.76
N THR A 12 44.93 -15.03 20.02
CA THR A 12 43.84 -14.75 20.98
C THR A 12 43.74 -13.27 21.32
N GLY A 13 44.88 -12.56 21.47
CA GLY A 13 44.87 -11.10 21.69
C GLY A 13 44.26 -10.33 20.53
N VAL A 14 44.61 -10.68 19.29
CA VAL A 14 44.00 -10.08 18.08
C VAL A 14 42.52 -10.37 17.97
N ALA A 15 42.12 -11.59 18.25
CA ALA A 15 40.67 -11.97 18.23
C ALA A 15 39.86 -11.18 19.27
N CYS A 16 40.35 -11.05 20.51
CA CYS A 16 39.71 -10.24 21.55
C CYS A 16 39.62 -8.76 21.16
N LEU A 17 40.67 -8.20 20.55
CA LEU A 17 40.68 -6.81 20.10
C LEU A 17 39.69 -6.57 18.96
N LEU A 18 39.59 -7.48 17.99
CA LEU A 18 38.60 -7.44 16.92
C LEU A 18 37.16 -7.54 17.48
N ALA A 19 36.93 -8.44 18.41
CA ALA A 19 35.64 -8.59 19.07
C ALA A 19 35.23 -7.31 19.83
N ALA A 20 36.17 -6.70 20.54
CA ALA A 20 35.93 -5.44 21.26
C ALA A 20 35.64 -4.27 20.29
N VAL A 21 36.38 -4.15 19.19
CA VAL A 21 36.12 -3.13 18.16
C VAL A 21 34.76 -3.32 17.50
N LEU A 22 34.41 -4.54 17.13
CA LEU A 22 33.09 -4.85 16.56
C LEU A 22 31.96 -4.60 17.55
N GLY A 23 32.16 -4.95 18.83
CA GLY A 23 31.18 -4.68 19.89
C GLY A 23 30.97 -3.18 20.10
N LEU A 24 32.06 -2.39 20.17
CA LEU A 24 31.96 -0.94 20.29
C LEU A 24 31.33 -0.28 19.05
N ALA A 25 31.66 -0.76 17.85
CA ALA A 25 31.05 -0.30 16.63
C ALA A 25 29.51 -0.60 16.61
N GLY A 26 29.12 -1.79 17.08
CA GLY A 26 27.69 -2.16 17.21
C GLY A 26 26.94 -1.28 18.21
N VAL A 27 27.53 -1.00 19.38
CA VAL A 27 26.97 -0.09 20.37
C VAL A 27 26.85 1.33 19.82
N ALA A 28 27.90 1.85 19.18
CA ALA A 28 27.87 3.18 18.57
C ALA A 28 26.79 3.28 17.48
N TRP A 29 26.71 2.27 16.61
CA TRP A 29 25.65 2.18 15.60
C TRP A 29 24.25 2.19 16.22
N SER A 30 24.02 1.37 17.24
CA SER A 30 22.75 1.31 17.95
C SER A 30 22.38 2.63 18.62
N ALA A 31 23.37 3.30 19.25
CA ALA A 31 23.14 4.60 19.88
C ALA A 31 22.77 5.71 18.89
N ILE A 32 23.24 5.63 17.64
CA ILE A 32 22.90 6.58 16.56
C ILE A 32 21.53 6.25 15.95
N THR A 33 21.25 4.97 15.72
CA THR A 33 20.05 4.55 14.96
C THR A 33 18.80 4.43 15.83
N LEU A 34 18.90 3.98 17.08
CA LEU A 34 17.77 3.73 17.95
C LEU A 34 16.88 4.97 18.21
N PRO A 35 17.43 6.19 18.46
CA PRO A 35 16.62 7.39 18.60
C PRO A 35 15.83 7.74 17.33
N THR A 36 16.36 7.43 16.15
CA THR A 36 15.68 7.66 14.86
C THR A 36 14.47 6.76 14.74
N PHE A 37 14.60 5.48 15.05
CA PHE A 37 13.47 4.54 15.05
C PHE A 37 12.39 4.92 16.07
N TRP A 38 12.75 5.30 17.28
CA TRP A 38 11.77 5.71 18.29
C TRP A 38 10.96 6.94 17.87
N ARG A 39 11.59 7.87 17.17
CA ARG A 39 10.91 9.05 16.63
C ARG A 39 9.99 8.75 15.45
N GLN A 40 10.26 7.66 14.70
CA GLN A 40 9.43 7.21 13.58
C GLN A 40 8.16 6.46 14.04
N LEU A 41 8.21 5.73 15.17
CA LEU A 41 7.10 4.91 15.65
C LEU A 41 5.73 5.60 15.69
N PRO A 42 5.59 6.85 16.15
CA PRO A 42 4.29 7.53 16.14
C PRO A 42 3.75 7.73 14.71
N LEU A 43 4.60 8.11 13.75
CA LEU A 43 4.21 8.34 12.36
C LEU A 43 3.79 7.02 11.69
N GLU A 44 4.56 5.95 11.88
CA GLU A 44 4.24 4.61 11.41
C GLU A 44 2.89 4.12 11.91
N GLN A 45 2.57 4.32 13.19
CA GLN A 45 1.28 3.94 13.76
C GLN A 45 0.12 4.70 13.10
N PHE A 46 0.28 6.00 12.84
CA PHE A 46 -0.71 6.79 12.12
C PHE A 46 -0.85 6.32 10.67
N ALA A 47 0.26 6.14 9.95
CA ALA A 47 0.26 5.65 8.58
C ALA A 47 -0.45 4.29 8.46
N ASN A 48 -0.14 3.34 9.34
CA ASN A 48 -0.77 2.03 9.38
C ASN A 48 -2.28 2.09 9.65
N ARG A 49 -2.75 3.03 10.48
CA ARG A 49 -4.17 3.21 10.76
C ARG A 49 -4.90 3.88 9.59
N ILE A 50 -4.28 4.88 8.94
CA ILE A 50 -4.80 5.51 7.71
C ILE A 50 -4.97 4.46 6.60
N VAL A 51 -3.98 3.60 6.41
CA VAL A 51 -4.03 2.50 5.42
C VAL A 51 -5.20 1.54 5.70
N ARG A 52 -5.55 1.31 6.97
CA ARG A 52 -6.73 0.51 7.37
C ARG A 52 -8.06 1.24 7.22
N GLY A 53 -8.06 2.48 6.74
CA GLY A 53 -9.26 3.27 6.50
C GLY A 53 -9.70 4.14 7.68
N GLU A 54 -8.87 4.27 8.73
CA GLU A 54 -9.18 5.20 9.81
C GLU A 54 -8.97 6.65 9.36
N THR A 55 -9.88 7.53 9.80
CA THR A 55 -9.80 8.97 9.53
C THR A 55 -9.34 9.71 10.78
N PHE A 56 -8.53 10.74 10.59
CA PHE A 56 -8.01 11.57 11.66
C PHE A 56 -8.30 13.04 11.41
N PRO A 57 -8.47 13.86 12.45
CA PRO A 57 -8.49 15.31 12.32
C PRO A 57 -7.21 15.83 11.66
N LEU A 58 -7.35 16.81 10.79
CA LEU A 58 -6.22 17.36 10.00
C LEU A 58 -5.11 17.94 10.87
N ASP A 59 -5.48 18.65 11.95
CA ASP A 59 -4.57 19.23 12.92
C ASP A 59 -3.65 18.18 13.56
N GLN A 60 -4.20 17.01 13.89
CA GLN A 60 -3.41 15.90 14.44
C GLN A 60 -2.41 15.34 13.42
N LEU A 61 -2.82 15.20 12.16
CA LEU A 61 -1.95 14.71 11.09
C LEU A 61 -0.80 15.70 10.84
N GLU A 62 -1.11 17.00 10.81
CA GLU A 62 -0.13 18.06 10.61
C GLU A 62 0.87 18.13 11.76
N GLU A 63 0.40 18.10 13.03
CA GLU A 63 1.27 18.08 14.20
C GLU A 63 2.27 16.92 14.16
N LYS A 64 1.80 15.71 13.86
CA LYS A 64 2.68 14.53 13.81
C LYS A 64 3.69 14.61 12.66
N LEU A 65 3.26 15.10 11.51
CA LEU A 65 4.13 15.27 10.37
C LEU A 65 5.22 16.34 10.60
N GLU A 66 4.88 17.50 11.19
CA GLU A 66 5.83 18.55 11.53
C GLU A 66 6.84 18.09 12.59
N LEU A 67 6.36 17.37 13.63
CA LEU A 67 7.25 16.78 14.63
C LEU A 67 8.28 15.85 14.00
N TYR A 68 7.87 15.07 13.00
CA TYR A 68 8.77 14.17 12.28
C TYR A 68 9.74 14.94 11.36
N ARG A 69 9.28 15.91 10.59
CA ARG A 69 10.11 16.73 9.67
C ARG A 69 11.21 17.49 10.40
N GLY A 70 10.94 17.93 11.62
CA GLY A 70 11.93 18.63 12.49
C GLY A 70 13.09 17.76 12.95
N THR A 71 13.06 16.44 12.76
CA THR A 71 14.08 15.53 13.31
C THR A 71 15.30 15.28 12.42
N GLY A 72 15.37 15.85 11.21
CA GLY A 72 16.50 15.73 10.29
C GLY A 72 16.79 14.27 9.86
N HIS A 73 16.90 14.02 8.56
CA HIS A 73 17.15 12.69 8.03
C HIS A 73 18.64 12.33 8.12
N LEU A 74 19.03 11.58 9.15
CA LEU A 74 20.41 11.07 9.32
C LEU A 74 20.74 9.88 8.41
N ILE A 75 19.70 9.24 7.84
CA ILE A 75 19.87 8.04 7.00
C ILE A 75 19.45 8.38 5.57
N PRO A 76 20.39 8.30 4.60
CA PRO A 76 20.03 8.39 3.19
C PRO A 76 18.99 7.29 2.87
N CYS A 77 17.90 7.66 2.23
CA CYS A 77 16.81 6.75 1.91
C CYS A 77 16.19 6.03 3.12
N GLY A 78 15.72 6.78 4.11
CA GLY A 78 14.89 6.24 5.20
C GLY A 78 13.56 5.72 4.64
N ALA A 79 13.58 4.52 4.02
CA ALA A 79 12.49 3.98 3.20
C ALA A 79 11.17 3.94 3.96
N ALA A 80 11.16 3.40 5.18
CA ALA A 80 9.96 3.34 6.01
C ALA A 80 9.40 4.74 6.32
N ALA A 81 10.29 5.66 6.68
CA ALA A 81 9.91 7.02 7.00
C ALA A 81 9.38 7.80 5.77
N ALA A 82 9.97 7.60 4.60
CA ALA A 82 9.48 8.18 3.35
C ALA A 82 8.10 7.63 2.97
N HIS A 83 7.89 6.31 3.16
CA HIS A 83 6.59 5.65 2.99
C HIS A 83 5.54 6.27 3.92
N ASP A 84 5.78 6.29 5.23
CA ASP A 84 4.82 6.76 6.22
C ASP A 84 4.50 8.26 6.05
N THR A 85 5.52 9.07 5.76
CA THR A 85 5.35 10.50 5.43
C THR A 85 4.43 10.68 4.22
N SER A 86 4.61 9.89 3.17
CA SER A 86 3.81 10.00 1.96
C SER A 86 2.33 9.62 2.19
N ILE A 87 2.07 8.66 3.06
CA ILE A 87 0.71 8.26 3.46
C ILE A 87 0.03 9.40 4.21
N VAL A 88 0.72 10.02 5.17
CA VAL A 88 0.17 11.12 5.96
C VAL A 88 -0.04 12.37 5.09
N ASP A 89 0.92 12.74 4.23
CA ASP A 89 0.78 13.84 3.26
C ASP A 89 -0.45 13.63 2.36
N LEU A 90 -0.66 12.41 1.87
CA LEU A 90 -1.83 12.08 1.04
C LEU A 90 -3.14 12.16 1.83
N ALA A 91 -3.15 11.73 3.09
CA ALA A 91 -4.33 11.82 3.95
C ALA A 91 -4.71 13.29 4.23
N ILE A 92 -3.73 14.16 4.47
CA ILE A 92 -3.93 15.60 4.61
C ILE A 92 -4.51 16.19 3.33
N ALA A 93 -3.93 15.89 2.17
CA ALA A 93 -4.41 16.38 0.89
C ALA A 93 -5.86 15.97 0.62
N ARG A 94 -6.22 14.71 0.90
CA ARG A 94 -7.60 14.20 0.77
C ARG A 94 -8.58 14.88 1.72
N GLY A 95 -8.19 15.11 2.97
CA GLY A 95 -9.02 15.76 3.96
C GLY A 95 -9.31 17.24 3.65
N ARG A 96 -8.49 17.86 2.80
CA ARG A 96 -8.66 19.26 2.37
C ARG A 96 -9.37 19.43 1.03
N VAL A 97 -9.83 18.35 0.40
CA VAL A 97 -10.52 18.43 -0.92
C VAL A 97 -11.68 19.42 -0.92
N ASP A 98 -12.35 19.60 0.21
CA ASP A 98 -13.47 20.53 0.35
C ASP A 98 -13.03 22.00 0.62
N ALA A 99 -11.75 22.27 0.84
CA ALA A 99 -11.18 23.60 1.15
C ALA A 99 -10.38 24.15 -0.05
N SER A 100 -11.04 24.81 -0.94
CA SER A 100 -10.71 25.05 -2.35
C SER A 100 -9.41 25.80 -2.73
N SER A 101 -8.61 26.38 -1.83
CA SER A 101 -7.41 27.16 -2.24
C SER A 101 -6.06 26.54 -1.84
N ALA A 102 -6.04 25.60 -0.92
CA ALA A 102 -4.81 24.95 -0.45
C ALA A 102 -4.56 23.57 -1.12
N ILE A 103 -5.56 23.03 -1.81
CA ILE A 103 -5.53 21.66 -2.34
C ILE A 103 -4.40 21.41 -3.34
N ASP A 104 -4.14 22.33 -4.26
CA ASP A 104 -3.10 22.17 -5.28
C ASP A 104 -1.70 22.09 -4.66
N ALA A 105 -1.44 22.90 -3.63
CA ALA A 105 -0.18 22.89 -2.91
C ALA A 105 0.01 21.58 -2.10
N ASP A 106 -1.07 21.06 -1.49
CA ASP A 106 -1.02 19.82 -0.73
C ASP A 106 -0.89 18.60 -1.64
N LEU A 107 -1.59 18.57 -2.77
CA LEU A 107 -1.43 17.52 -3.78
C LEU A 107 -0.02 17.52 -4.39
N GLU A 108 0.56 18.71 -4.67
CA GLU A 108 1.94 18.80 -5.16
C GLU A 108 2.96 18.39 -4.09
N ARG A 109 2.70 18.66 -2.81
CA ARG A 109 3.50 18.15 -1.69
C ARG A 109 3.43 16.64 -1.61
N SER A 110 2.22 16.06 -1.64
CA SER A 110 2.01 14.60 -1.64
C SER A 110 2.69 13.95 -2.83
N ARG A 111 2.59 14.54 -4.03
CA ARG A 111 3.27 14.04 -5.22
C ARG A 111 4.79 13.97 -5.02
N ARG A 112 5.41 15.03 -4.51
CA ARG A 112 6.86 15.06 -4.25
C ARG A 112 7.26 14.04 -3.18
N SER A 113 6.47 13.91 -2.12
CA SER A 113 6.68 12.93 -1.06
C SER A 113 6.62 11.50 -1.59
N LEU A 114 5.61 11.18 -2.43
CA LEU A 114 5.47 9.87 -3.08
C LEU A 114 6.62 9.56 -4.05
N LEU A 115 7.05 10.52 -4.87
CA LEU A 115 8.19 10.31 -5.78
C LEU A 115 9.49 10.08 -5.00
N ASN A 116 9.69 10.79 -3.91
CA ASN A 116 10.83 10.57 -3.01
C ASN A 116 10.76 9.17 -2.37
N ALA A 117 9.61 8.75 -1.87
CA ALA A 117 9.42 7.42 -1.31
C ALA A 117 9.65 6.32 -2.36
N LEU A 118 9.15 6.48 -3.58
CA LEU A 118 9.34 5.54 -4.69
C LEU A 118 10.80 5.45 -5.15
N SER A 119 11.61 6.51 -4.99
CA SER A 119 13.04 6.43 -5.26
C SER A 119 13.78 5.47 -4.30
N CYS A 120 13.22 5.26 -3.11
CA CYS A 120 13.73 4.36 -2.07
C CYS A 120 13.06 2.98 -2.09
N LEU A 121 11.77 2.93 -2.45
CA LEU A 121 10.91 1.74 -2.43
C LEU A 121 10.19 1.57 -3.77
N PRO A 122 10.91 1.30 -4.88
CA PRO A 122 10.29 1.18 -6.20
C PRO A 122 9.36 -0.05 -6.34
N SER A 123 9.45 -1.01 -5.42
CA SER A 123 8.59 -2.21 -5.39
C SER A 123 7.37 -2.07 -4.48
N ASP A 124 7.10 -0.89 -3.93
CA ASP A 124 5.92 -0.67 -3.08
C ASP A 124 4.69 -0.37 -3.94
N SER A 125 3.74 -1.29 -3.92
CA SER A 125 2.51 -1.23 -4.73
C SER A 125 1.56 -0.12 -4.29
N TYR A 126 1.52 0.19 -2.99
CA TYR A 126 0.68 1.25 -2.44
C TYR A 126 1.16 2.64 -2.87
N LEU A 127 2.47 2.87 -2.88
CA LEU A 127 3.04 4.14 -3.33
C LEU A 127 2.72 4.41 -4.81
N TRP A 128 2.81 3.40 -5.66
CA TRP A 128 2.42 3.51 -7.07
C TRP A 128 0.93 3.82 -7.24
N PHE A 129 0.06 3.11 -6.51
CA PHE A 129 -1.37 3.38 -6.51
C PHE A 129 -1.69 4.80 -5.99
N SER A 130 -1.03 5.22 -4.93
CA SER A 130 -1.18 6.57 -4.37
C SER A 130 -0.73 7.65 -5.33
N LEU A 131 0.36 7.43 -6.07
CA LEU A 131 0.83 8.35 -7.10
C LEU A 131 -0.19 8.47 -8.25
N PHE A 132 -0.77 7.35 -8.70
CA PHE A 132 -1.88 7.36 -9.66
C PHE A 132 -3.04 8.23 -9.17
N GLN A 133 -3.44 8.07 -7.90
CA GLN A 133 -4.55 8.84 -7.33
C GLN A 133 -4.24 10.34 -7.23
N VAL A 134 -3.05 10.71 -6.74
CA VAL A 134 -2.64 12.11 -6.61
C VAL A 134 -2.59 12.80 -7.97
N GLU A 135 -1.98 12.18 -8.97
CA GLU A 135 -1.89 12.76 -10.31
C GLU A 135 -3.28 12.90 -10.95
N SER A 136 -4.16 11.92 -10.76
CA SER A 136 -5.54 11.96 -11.25
C SER A 136 -6.38 13.03 -10.56
N LEU A 137 -6.19 13.26 -9.26
CA LEU A 137 -6.86 14.32 -8.51
C LEU A 137 -6.36 15.70 -8.94
N ARG A 138 -5.06 15.84 -9.21
CA ARG A 138 -4.40 17.11 -9.50
C ARG A 138 -4.73 17.68 -10.88
N THR A 139 -4.78 16.83 -11.90
CA THR A 139 -4.90 17.28 -13.29
C THR A 139 -5.98 16.53 -14.09
N GLY A 140 -6.82 15.74 -13.43
CA GLY A 140 -7.76 14.84 -14.08
C GLY A 140 -7.10 13.55 -14.56
N LEU A 141 -7.91 12.58 -14.95
CA LEU A 141 -7.42 11.32 -15.50
C LEU A 141 -6.72 11.55 -16.85
N ARG A 142 -5.47 11.11 -16.94
CA ARG A 142 -4.68 11.10 -18.18
C ARG A 142 -4.14 9.71 -18.46
N GLN A 143 -4.00 9.39 -19.74
CA GLN A 143 -3.47 8.09 -20.17
C GLN A 143 -2.07 7.80 -19.61
N GLU A 144 -1.24 8.82 -19.44
CA GLU A 144 0.11 8.71 -18.89
C GLU A 144 0.14 8.27 -17.41
N TYR A 145 -0.97 8.47 -16.64
CA TYR A 145 -1.03 8.08 -15.24
C TYR A 145 -1.46 6.62 -15.06
N ILE A 146 -2.09 6.02 -16.07
CA ILE A 146 -2.48 4.60 -16.04
C ILE A 146 -1.26 3.70 -15.82
N ARG A 147 -0.07 4.11 -16.27
CA ARG A 147 1.18 3.39 -15.99
C ARG A 147 1.48 3.23 -14.50
N TYR A 148 1.11 4.19 -13.66
CA TYR A 148 1.31 4.10 -12.20
C TYR A 148 0.37 3.06 -11.59
N LEU A 149 -0.87 3.02 -12.06
CA LEU A 149 -1.82 1.98 -11.68
C LEU A 149 -1.32 0.61 -12.13
N ASP A 150 -0.84 0.48 -13.38
CA ASP A 150 -0.27 -0.78 -13.88
C ASP A 150 0.97 -1.23 -13.10
N MET A 151 1.87 -0.30 -12.72
CA MET A 151 3.01 -0.60 -11.83
C MET A 151 2.54 -1.14 -10.49
N SER A 152 1.50 -0.56 -9.87
CA SER A 152 0.92 -1.08 -8.65
C SER A 152 0.47 -2.55 -8.78
N TYR A 153 -0.18 -2.90 -9.90
CA TYR A 153 -0.56 -4.30 -10.18
C TYR A 153 0.64 -5.22 -10.43
N GLN A 154 1.72 -4.69 -11.03
CA GLN A 154 2.91 -5.49 -11.33
C GLN A 154 3.72 -5.84 -10.08
N VAL A 155 3.91 -4.87 -9.18
CA VAL A 155 4.79 -5.05 -8.01
C VAL A 155 4.09 -5.66 -6.80
N GLY A 156 2.75 -5.52 -6.70
CA GLY A 156 1.95 -6.07 -5.60
C GLY A 156 0.63 -6.72 -6.06
N PRO A 157 0.67 -7.81 -6.84
CA PRO A 157 -0.56 -8.41 -7.41
C PRO A 157 -1.47 -9.07 -6.38
N ASN A 158 -0.96 -9.43 -5.19
CA ASN A 158 -1.69 -10.23 -4.19
C ASN A 158 -1.85 -9.52 -2.84
N GLU A 159 -1.77 -8.22 -2.79
CA GLU A 159 -1.94 -7.43 -1.57
C GLU A 159 -3.43 -7.18 -1.30
N GLY A 160 -4.08 -8.09 -0.55
CA GLY A 160 -5.53 -8.08 -0.33
C GLY A 160 -6.09 -6.79 0.24
N TRP A 161 -5.38 -6.13 1.16
CA TRP A 161 -5.78 -4.84 1.73
C TRP A 161 -5.78 -3.70 0.69
N LEU A 162 -4.85 -3.75 -0.28
CA LEU A 162 -4.76 -2.80 -1.38
C LEU A 162 -5.72 -3.15 -2.52
N ALA A 163 -6.03 -4.43 -2.70
CA ALA A 163 -6.90 -4.89 -3.77
C ALA A 163 -8.27 -4.20 -3.74
N ILE A 164 -8.83 -3.95 -2.56
CA ILE A 164 -10.15 -3.32 -2.40
C ILE A 164 -10.18 -1.89 -2.98
N PRO A 165 -9.37 -0.92 -2.48
CA PRO A 165 -9.39 0.45 -3.00
C PRO A 165 -8.86 0.54 -4.44
N ARG A 166 -7.87 -0.29 -4.81
CA ARG A 166 -7.31 -0.32 -6.15
C ARG A 166 -8.32 -0.82 -7.18
N ASN A 167 -8.99 -1.93 -6.90
CA ASN A 167 -10.00 -2.51 -7.77
C ASN A 167 -11.18 -1.55 -7.97
N ARG A 168 -11.66 -0.92 -6.90
CA ARG A 168 -12.71 0.11 -6.98
C ARG A 168 -12.29 1.29 -7.89
N ALA A 169 -11.09 1.80 -7.72
CA ALA A 169 -10.57 2.90 -8.54
C ALA A 169 -10.36 2.47 -10.01
N ALA A 170 -9.88 1.25 -10.25
CA ALA A 170 -9.68 0.72 -11.59
C ALA A 170 -11.01 0.53 -12.34
N PHE A 171 -12.08 0.03 -11.68
CA PHE A 171 -13.40 -0.07 -12.30
C PHE A 171 -14.01 1.29 -12.62
N ALA A 172 -13.75 2.33 -11.83
CA ALA A 172 -14.24 3.68 -12.13
C ALA A 172 -13.71 4.24 -13.46
N ILE A 173 -12.56 3.73 -13.94
CA ILE A 173 -11.94 4.15 -15.20
C ILE A 173 -11.77 2.98 -16.19
N PHE A 174 -12.45 1.88 -15.98
CA PHE A 174 -12.22 0.60 -16.67
C PHE A 174 -12.13 0.71 -18.20
N PRO A 175 -13.01 1.47 -18.90
CA PRO A 175 -12.92 1.61 -20.36
C PRO A 175 -11.67 2.31 -20.86
N ALA A 176 -11.01 3.12 -20.01
CA ALA A 176 -9.78 3.81 -20.36
C ALA A 176 -8.51 2.94 -20.17
N LEU A 177 -8.66 1.76 -19.51
CA LEU A 177 -7.54 0.87 -19.25
C LEU A 177 -7.18 0.06 -20.49
N PRO A 178 -5.87 -0.22 -20.73
CA PRO A 178 -5.43 -1.22 -21.71
C PRO A 178 -6.00 -2.60 -21.37
N GLU A 179 -6.28 -3.42 -22.39
CA GLU A 179 -6.89 -4.75 -22.24
C GLU A 179 -6.13 -5.64 -21.23
N ALA A 180 -4.81 -5.62 -21.29
CA ALA A 180 -3.97 -6.37 -20.35
C ALA A 180 -4.19 -5.96 -18.89
N LEU A 181 -4.43 -4.66 -18.62
CA LEU A 181 -4.71 -4.16 -17.28
C LEU A 181 -6.16 -4.43 -16.89
N GLN A 182 -7.12 -4.35 -17.83
CA GLN A 182 -8.51 -4.77 -17.59
C GLN A 182 -8.57 -6.22 -17.11
N SER A 183 -7.79 -7.12 -17.73
CA SER A 183 -7.70 -8.52 -17.31
C SER A 183 -7.20 -8.64 -15.86
N LYS A 184 -6.16 -7.89 -15.48
CA LYS A 184 -5.65 -7.88 -14.08
C LYS A 184 -6.71 -7.39 -13.09
N VAL A 185 -7.50 -6.38 -13.45
CA VAL A 185 -8.60 -5.84 -12.63
C VAL A 185 -9.68 -6.89 -12.40
N LEU A 186 -10.08 -7.63 -13.45
CA LEU A 186 -11.04 -8.71 -13.32
C LEU A 186 -10.50 -9.87 -12.47
N ASP A 187 -9.20 -10.21 -12.63
CA ASP A 187 -8.54 -11.26 -11.83
C ASP A 187 -8.42 -10.88 -10.36
N GLU A 188 -8.15 -9.61 -10.07
CA GLU A 188 -8.11 -9.09 -8.70
C GLU A 188 -9.49 -9.15 -8.04
N PHE A 189 -10.57 -8.83 -8.75
CA PHE A 189 -11.92 -9.04 -8.23
C PHE A 189 -12.17 -10.51 -7.88
N CYS A 190 -11.77 -11.43 -8.75
CA CYS A 190 -11.85 -12.85 -8.47
C CYS A 190 -10.98 -13.29 -7.27
N LEU A 191 -9.87 -12.60 -7.03
CA LEU A 191 -9.05 -12.82 -5.82
C LEU A 191 -9.81 -12.43 -4.55
N LEU A 192 -10.56 -11.31 -4.54
CA LEU A 192 -11.41 -10.93 -3.39
C LEU A 192 -12.40 -12.03 -3.04
N LEU A 193 -13.00 -12.67 -4.05
CA LEU A 193 -13.90 -13.81 -3.83
C LEU A 193 -13.16 -15.03 -3.27
N ARG A 194 -11.96 -15.34 -3.79
CA ARG A 194 -11.15 -16.47 -3.30
C ARG A 194 -10.67 -16.28 -1.86
N THR A 195 -10.45 -15.04 -1.45
CA THR A 195 -10.03 -14.67 -0.09
C THR A 195 -11.20 -14.37 0.85
N GLU A 196 -12.43 -14.63 0.41
CA GLU A 196 -13.68 -14.49 1.19
C GLU A 196 -14.01 -13.04 1.61
N LEU A 197 -13.44 -12.04 0.93
CA LEU A 197 -13.77 -10.62 1.10
C LEU A 197 -15.08 -10.27 0.38
N TYR A 198 -16.14 -10.99 0.73
CA TYR A 198 -17.42 -10.88 0.01
C TYR A 198 -18.14 -9.54 0.21
N ALA A 199 -18.03 -8.94 1.38
CA ALA A 199 -18.69 -7.67 1.66
C ALA A 199 -18.12 -6.56 0.74
N GLU A 200 -16.82 -6.47 0.64
CA GLU A 200 -16.08 -5.53 -0.20
C GLU A 200 -16.31 -5.82 -1.69
N ALA A 201 -16.28 -7.10 -2.07
CA ALA A 201 -16.56 -7.51 -3.44
C ALA A 201 -17.99 -7.13 -3.86
N ILE A 202 -18.99 -7.26 -2.98
CA ILE A 202 -20.38 -6.84 -3.25
C ILE A 202 -20.47 -5.32 -3.43
N GLU A 203 -19.80 -4.54 -2.60
CA GLU A 203 -19.77 -3.08 -2.76
C GLU A 203 -19.16 -2.67 -4.11
N ILE A 204 -18.06 -3.31 -4.53
CA ILE A 204 -17.45 -3.06 -5.84
C ILE A 204 -18.38 -3.50 -6.95
N PHE A 205 -18.97 -4.70 -6.87
CA PHE A 205 -19.85 -5.28 -7.88
C PHE A 205 -21.10 -4.45 -8.13
N LEU A 206 -21.70 -3.90 -7.07
CA LEU A 206 -22.90 -3.06 -7.14
C LEU A 206 -22.59 -1.59 -7.38
N GLY A 207 -21.35 -1.16 -7.14
CA GLY A 207 -20.89 0.22 -7.32
C GLY A 207 -20.08 0.39 -8.61
N ALA A 208 -18.76 0.56 -8.47
CA ALA A 208 -17.89 0.92 -9.58
C ALA A 208 -17.86 -0.14 -10.72
N ALA A 209 -18.08 -1.41 -10.41
CA ALA A 209 -18.11 -2.49 -11.40
C ALA A 209 -19.50 -2.78 -11.99
N GLN A 210 -20.52 -2.04 -11.60
CA GLN A 210 -21.91 -2.29 -12.03
C GLN A 210 -22.06 -2.38 -13.57
N PRO A 211 -21.43 -1.54 -14.39
CA PRO A 211 -21.52 -1.65 -15.86
C PRO A 211 -20.80 -2.87 -16.45
N TYR A 212 -19.95 -3.54 -15.67
CA TYR A 212 -19.06 -4.63 -16.12
C TYR A 212 -19.40 -5.98 -15.48
N GLN A 213 -20.58 -6.10 -14.88
CA GLN A 213 -21.04 -7.31 -14.18
C GLN A 213 -20.99 -8.55 -15.07
N SER A 214 -21.39 -8.45 -16.35
CA SER A 214 -21.34 -9.57 -17.29
C SER A 214 -19.92 -10.09 -17.51
N GLN A 215 -18.93 -9.19 -17.62
CA GLN A 215 -17.53 -9.54 -17.76
C GLN A 215 -16.98 -10.18 -16.47
N LEU A 216 -17.35 -9.65 -15.30
CA LEU A 216 -17.01 -10.22 -14.01
C LEU A 216 -17.60 -11.62 -13.84
N VAL A 217 -18.88 -11.80 -14.14
CA VAL A 217 -19.56 -13.10 -14.03
C VAL A 217 -18.88 -14.14 -14.93
N SER A 218 -18.54 -13.79 -16.18
CA SER A 218 -17.81 -14.71 -17.05
C SER A 218 -16.41 -15.07 -16.52
N ARG A 219 -15.72 -14.12 -15.83
CA ARG A 219 -14.39 -14.37 -15.25
C ARG A 219 -14.46 -15.22 -13.98
N MET A 220 -15.59 -15.26 -13.30
CA MET A 220 -15.78 -16.04 -12.06
C MET A 220 -15.60 -17.55 -12.24
N ASP A 221 -15.57 -18.08 -13.46
CA ASP A 221 -15.25 -19.50 -13.69
C ASP A 221 -13.90 -19.92 -13.11
N THR A 222 -12.97 -18.97 -12.93
CA THR A 222 -11.68 -19.19 -12.26
C THR A 222 -11.79 -19.29 -10.73
N VAL A 223 -12.95 -18.93 -10.14
CA VAL A 223 -13.19 -18.93 -8.69
C VAL A 223 -13.80 -20.28 -8.28
N PRO A 224 -13.38 -20.88 -7.15
CA PRO A 224 -13.97 -22.12 -6.66
C PRO A 224 -15.50 -22.02 -6.50
N VAL A 225 -16.24 -23.08 -6.83
CA VAL A 225 -17.72 -23.11 -6.78
C VAL A 225 -18.25 -22.71 -5.41
N LYS A 226 -17.61 -23.16 -4.33
CA LYS A 226 -17.98 -22.79 -2.94
C LYS A 226 -18.00 -21.26 -2.76
N ASN A 227 -16.94 -20.57 -3.21
CA ASN A 227 -16.82 -19.13 -3.06
C ASN A 227 -17.83 -18.37 -3.94
N ARG A 228 -18.07 -18.86 -5.18
CA ARG A 228 -19.13 -18.32 -6.05
C ARG A 228 -20.51 -18.47 -5.42
N GLN A 229 -20.80 -19.64 -4.85
CA GLN A 229 -22.07 -19.91 -4.17
C GLN A 229 -22.29 -18.98 -2.97
N LEU A 230 -21.27 -18.78 -2.12
CA LEU A 230 -21.36 -17.87 -0.98
C LEU A 230 -21.57 -16.42 -1.42
N PHE A 231 -20.88 -15.97 -2.45
CA PHE A 231 -21.08 -14.64 -3.02
C PHE A 231 -22.50 -14.47 -3.58
N ALA A 232 -23.00 -15.46 -4.37
CA ALA A 232 -24.36 -15.46 -4.90
C ALA A 232 -25.44 -15.39 -3.79
N VAL A 233 -25.27 -16.17 -2.72
CA VAL A 233 -26.19 -16.14 -1.56
C VAL A 233 -26.19 -14.76 -0.89
N GLN A 234 -25.04 -14.12 -0.74
CA GLN A 234 -24.99 -12.78 -0.14
C GLN A 234 -25.62 -11.71 -1.03
N LEU A 235 -25.47 -11.80 -2.36
CA LEU A 235 -26.17 -10.93 -3.31
C LEU A 235 -27.69 -11.15 -3.26
N ALA A 236 -28.15 -12.42 -3.22
CA ALA A 236 -29.55 -12.74 -3.13
C ALA A 236 -30.22 -12.19 -1.85
N ARG A 237 -29.50 -12.17 -0.72
CA ARG A 237 -29.97 -11.50 0.51
C ARG A 237 -30.19 -10.00 0.34
N LYS A 238 -29.56 -9.39 -0.66
CA LYS A 238 -29.79 -7.99 -1.06
C LYS A 238 -30.84 -7.85 -2.18
N GLY A 239 -31.50 -8.96 -2.54
CA GLY A 239 -32.52 -8.97 -3.60
C GLY A 239 -31.93 -8.97 -5.03
N ILE A 240 -30.68 -9.38 -5.21
CA ILE A 240 -29.96 -9.33 -6.48
C ILE A 240 -29.59 -10.75 -6.91
N ASP A 241 -30.04 -11.15 -8.11
CA ASP A 241 -29.67 -12.43 -8.74
C ASP A 241 -28.88 -12.18 -10.04
N PRO A 242 -27.56 -12.16 -10.00
CA PRO A 242 -26.72 -11.92 -11.17
C PRO A 242 -26.52 -13.15 -12.05
N HIS A 243 -27.20 -14.26 -11.79
CA HIS A 243 -27.05 -15.54 -12.50
C HIS A 243 -25.57 -15.99 -12.62
N ILE A 244 -24.94 -16.26 -11.48
CA ILE A 244 -23.52 -16.69 -11.44
C ILE A 244 -23.41 -18.16 -11.87
N PRO A 245 -22.54 -18.51 -12.86
CA PRO A 245 -22.41 -19.87 -13.38
C PRO A 245 -22.07 -20.90 -12.29
N GLY A 246 -22.78 -22.03 -12.31
CA GLY A 246 -22.55 -23.14 -11.38
C GLY A 246 -23.01 -22.87 -9.95
N THR A 247 -23.88 -21.88 -9.74
CA THR A 247 -24.52 -21.62 -8.45
C THR A 247 -26.03 -21.87 -8.54
N SER A 248 -26.63 -22.32 -7.45
CA SER A 248 -28.06 -22.43 -7.29
C SER A 248 -28.48 -21.63 -6.06
N VAL A 249 -29.16 -20.50 -6.27
CA VAL A 249 -29.68 -19.70 -5.17
C VAL A 249 -31.18 -19.96 -5.07
N VAL A 250 -31.59 -20.64 -4.00
CA VAL A 250 -33.00 -20.72 -3.61
C VAL A 250 -33.24 -19.59 -2.62
N VAL A 251 -33.80 -18.49 -3.10
CA VAL A 251 -34.29 -17.42 -2.23
C VAL A 251 -35.55 -17.96 -1.56
N ARG A 252 -35.50 -18.22 -0.25
CA ARG A 252 -36.64 -18.51 0.60
C ARG A 252 -37.16 -17.26 1.26
#